data_6cc83a6a4beaf077ffe7cfcc469544e1
#
_entry.id   6cc83a6a4beaf077ffe7cfcc469544e1
#
_cell.length_a   1.000
_cell.length_b   1.000
_cell.length_c   1.000
_cell.angle_alpha   90.00
_cell.angle_beta   90.00
_cell.angle_gamma   90.00
#
_symmetry.space_group_name_H-M   'P 1'
#
loop_
_entity.id
_entity.type
_entity.pdbx_description
1 polymer ?
#
loop_
_entity_poly.entity_id
_entity_poly.type
_entity_poly.pdbx_seq_one_letter_code
_entity_poly.pdbx_strand_id
1 'polypeptide(L)'
;MQGGFYRYDLPSKANISVLSINSILMNNKNDEQETQSVEAQLAWLESQLSNARGRKFLLHMHIPPGQWFQVGLDTYWKEKYLESYLGVIAKYQDSVSMILAAHAHPGEVRAPKSTRYPELDVTIMMTPSISPLGLLQPGYSILDFPVQAGLYPTAYWRYLQLHDYIIYQWPSFSTLDIQQSFNITLGNAPSIRAFQSSLKNDTDKYTHYLFAKMGYADWLIKIAQGLIVKAWAYSKVFDQKSFVCGMENYEIEGYQACLAE
;
A
#
# COMPACT_ATOMS: atom_id res chain seq x y z
N MET A 1 -8.04 -20.48 -16.23
CA MET A 1 -8.31 -19.07 -15.84
C MET A 1 -7.66 -18.19 -16.91
N GLN A 2 -8.46 -17.60 -17.76
CA GLN A 2 -7.98 -16.59 -18.72
C GLN A 2 -7.95 -15.24 -17.98
N GLY A 3 -6.88 -14.46 -18.12
CA GLY A 3 -6.75 -13.09 -17.55
C GLY A 3 -6.04 -12.95 -16.22
N GLY A 4 -5.79 -14.01 -15.47
CA GLY A 4 -5.01 -13.96 -14.21
C GLY A 4 -5.74 -13.33 -13.02
N PHE A 5 -7.07 -13.22 -13.06
CA PHE A 5 -7.89 -12.75 -11.93
C PHE A 5 -8.80 -13.88 -11.41
N TYR A 6 -9.06 -13.88 -10.10
CA TYR A 6 -9.82 -14.94 -9.46
C TYR A 6 -10.35 -14.54 -8.08
N ARG A 7 -11.29 -15.32 -7.57
CA ARG A 7 -11.79 -15.25 -6.19
C ARG A 7 -11.33 -16.47 -5.40
N TYR A 8 -10.98 -16.24 -4.15
CA TYR A 8 -10.71 -17.27 -3.16
C TYR A 8 -11.49 -16.98 -1.88
N ASP A 9 -12.34 -17.91 -1.46
CA ASP A 9 -13.09 -17.79 -0.23
C ASP A 9 -12.27 -18.36 0.93
N LEU A 10 -11.95 -17.51 1.93
CA LEU A 10 -11.19 -17.97 3.08
C LEU A 10 -12.00 -18.98 3.89
N PRO A 11 -11.40 -20.12 4.28
CA PRO A 11 -12.07 -21.15 5.06
C PRO A 11 -12.20 -20.72 6.53
N SER A 12 -12.85 -19.59 6.79
CA SER A 12 -13.01 -19.04 8.12
C SER A 12 -14.44 -18.56 8.35
N LYS A 13 -14.81 -18.42 9.64
CA LYS A 13 -16.10 -17.84 10.03
C LYS A 13 -16.17 -16.32 9.79
N ALA A 14 -15.07 -15.68 9.39
CA ALA A 14 -15.00 -14.25 9.21
C ALA A 14 -15.77 -13.73 7.97
N ASN A 15 -16.31 -14.63 7.14
CA ASN A 15 -17.06 -14.28 5.92
C ASN A 15 -16.29 -13.34 4.99
N ILE A 16 -14.99 -13.64 4.79
CA ILE A 16 -14.06 -12.87 3.98
C ILE A 16 -13.66 -13.67 2.74
N SER A 17 -13.54 -12.98 1.60
CA SER A 17 -12.96 -13.53 0.38
C SER A 17 -11.86 -12.64 -0.15
N VAL A 18 -10.90 -13.24 -0.84
CA VAL A 18 -9.87 -12.52 -1.60
C VAL A 18 -10.33 -12.41 -3.06
N LEU A 19 -10.35 -11.21 -3.59
CA LEU A 19 -10.49 -10.96 -5.03
C LEU A 19 -9.12 -10.53 -5.55
N SER A 20 -8.48 -11.43 -6.28
CA SER A 20 -7.19 -11.15 -6.90
C SER A 20 -7.41 -10.60 -8.31
N ILE A 21 -6.81 -9.45 -8.60
CA ILE A 21 -6.84 -8.81 -9.92
C ILE A 21 -5.43 -8.74 -10.52
N ASN A 22 -5.34 -8.83 -11.83
CA ASN A 22 -4.10 -8.68 -12.58
C ASN A 22 -3.84 -7.20 -12.89
N SER A 23 -3.26 -6.50 -11.94
CA SER A 23 -2.96 -5.06 -12.07
C SER A 23 -1.81 -4.75 -13.04
N ILE A 24 -1.06 -5.77 -13.50
CA ILE A 24 -0.03 -5.59 -14.54
C ILE A 24 -0.68 -5.09 -15.84
N LEU A 25 -1.88 -5.56 -16.18
CA LEU A 25 -2.61 -5.11 -17.36
C LEU A 25 -2.95 -3.61 -17.33
N MET A 26 -3.04 -3.02 -16.15
CA MET A 26 -3.40 -1.61 -15.93
C MET A 26 -2.19 -0.69 -15.88
N ASN A 27 -0.97 -1.26 -15.83
CA ASN A 27 0.27 -0.50 -15.71
C ASN A 27 0.37 0.55 -16.83
N ASN A 28 0.81 1.76 -16.48
CA ASN A 28 1.00 2.87 -17.40
C ASN A 28 1.99 2.58 -18.54
N LYS A 29 2.89 1.60 -18.32
CA LYS A 29 3.90 1.15 -19.31
C LYS A 29 3.41 0.03 -20.22
N ASN A 30 2.20 -0.50 -20.02
CA ASN A 30 1.68 -1.55 -20.86
C ASN A 30 1.11 -1.02 -22.18
N ASP A 31 1.10 -1.90 -23.19
CA ASP A 31 0.53 -1.63 -24.49
C ASP A 31 -1.01 -1.44 -24.40
N GLU A 32 -1.58 -0.63 -25.32
CA GLU A 32 -3.03 -0.36 -25.35
C GLU A 32 -3.89 -1.57 -25.73
N GLN A 33 -3.28 -2.59 -26.30
CA GLN A 33 -3.96 -3.85 -26.72
C GLN A 33 -4.63 -4.59 -25.56
N GLU A 34 -4.26 -4.28 -24.30
CA GLU A 34 -4.81 -4.92 -23.10
C GLU A 34 -6.19 -4.37 -22.65
N THR A 35 -6.75 -3.37 -23.35
CA THR A 35 -8.00 -2.69 -22.93
C THR A 35 -9.15 -3.68 -22.72
N GLN A 36 -9.38 -4.61 -23.65
CA GLN A 36 -10.47 -5.57 -23.54
C GLN A 36 -10.30 -6.51 -22.33
N SER A 37 -9.07 -6.90 -22.01
CA SER A 37 -8.77 -7.75 -20.85
C SER A 37 -9.02 -6.98 -19.53
N VAL A 38 -8.69 -5.70 -19.48
CA VAL A 38 -8.95 -4.85 -18.32
C VAL A 38 -10.44 -4.63 -18.11
N GLU A 39 -11.19 -4.31 -19.16
CA GLU A 39 -12.64 -4.12 -19.07
C GLU A 39 -13.35 -5.39 -18.60
N ALA A 40 -12.97 -6.56 -19.14
CA ALA A 40 -13.51 -7.84 -18.70
C ALA A 40 -13.22 -8.12 -17.21
N GLN A 41 -12.01 -7.79 -16.74
CA GLN A 41 -11.62 -7.93 -15.34
C GLN A 41 -12.41 -6.97 -14.43
N LEU A 42 -12.60 -5.72 -14.82
CA LEU A 42 -13.35 -4.74 -14.03
C LEU A 42 -14.84 -5.11 -13.97
N ALA A 43 -15.42 -5.57 -15.06
CA ALA A 43 -16.81 -6.08 -15.08
C ALA A 43 -16.96 -7.31 -14.16
N TRP A 44 -15.98 -8.21 -14.17
CA TRP A 44 -15.96 -9.34 -13.24
C TRP A 44 -15.84 -8.85 -11.78
N LEU A 45 -14.94 -7.91 -11.49
CA LEU A 45 -14.77 -7.34 -10.14
C LEU A 45 -16.08 -6.73 -9.63
N GLU A 46 -16.73 -5.91 -10.47
CA GLU A 46 -18.03 -5.32 -10.14
C GLU A 46 -19.08 -6.39 -9.85
N SER A 47 -19.13 -7.47 -10.65
CA SER A 47 -20.05 -8.57 -10.43
C SER A 47 -19.83 -9.29 -9.10
N GLN A 48 -18.57 -9.43 -8.65
CA GLN A 48 -18.25 -10.03 -7.36
C GLN A 48 -18.68 -9.12 -6.20
N LEU A 49 -18.39 -7.83 -6.30
CA LEU A 49 -18.70 -6.84 -5.25
C LEU A 49 -20.21 -6.62 -5.11
N SER A 50 -20.95 -6.54 -6.22
CA SER A 50 -22.42 -6.36 -6.23
C SER A 50 -23.16 -7.55 -5.60
N ASN A 51 -22.56 -8.74 -5.61
CA ASN A 51 -23.12 -9.96 -5.02
C ASN A 51 -22.55 -10.29 -3.63
N ALA A 52 -22.07 -9.29 -2.90
CA ALA A 52 -21.37 -9.46 -1.62
C ALA A 52 -22.20 -10.17 -0.55
N ARG A 53 -23.52 -9.90 -0.45
CA ARG A 53 -24.46 -10.50 0.52
C ARG A 53 -23.90 -10.47 1.97
N GLY A 54 -23.34 -9.33 2.38
CA GLY A 54 -22.72 -9.15 3.69
C GLY A 54 -21.30 -9.71 3.84
N ARG A 55 -20.71 -10.25 2.77
CA ARG A 55 -19.31 -10.68 2.72
C ARG A 55 -18.38 -9.48 2.57
N LYS A 56 -17.23 -9.52 3.21
CA LYS A 56 -16.16 -8.57 3.02
C LYS A 56 -15.12 -9.12 2.06
N PHE A 57 -14.50 -8.22 1.30
CA PHE A 57 -13.47 -8.58 0.32
C PHE A 57 -12.14 -7.91 0.64
N LEU A 58 -11.08 -8.71 0.53
CA LEU A 58 -9.71 -8.25 0.39
C LEU A 58 -9.40 -8.17 -1.09
N LEU A 59 -9.10 -6.99 -1.59
CA LEU A 59 -8.64 -6.84 -2.96
C LEU A 59 -7.13 -7.08 -2.99
N HIS A 60 -6.69 -8.08 -3.75
CA HIS A 60 -5.28 -8.43 -3.87
C HIS A 60 -4.77 -8.11 -5.26
N MET A 61 -3.61 -7.45 -5.34
CA MET A 61 -2.98 -7.07 -6.60
C MET A 61 -1.47 -6.89 -6.43
N HIS A 62 -0.71 -6.93 -7.53
CA HIS A 62 0.71 -6.64 -7.47
C HIS A 62 0.98 -5.14 -7.45
N ILE A 63 0.55 -4.41 -8.47
CA ILE A 63 0.77 -2.96 -8.61
C ILE A 63 -0.40 -2.22 -7.97
N PRO A 64 -0.19 -1.35 -6.95
CA PRO A 64 -1.26 -0.59 -6.33
C PRO A 64 -1.82 0.48 -7.28
N PRO A 65 -3.08 0.93 -7.09
CA PRO A 65 -3.57 2.14 -7.74
C PRO A 65 -2.93 3.39 -7.11
N GLY A 66 -2.80 4.46 -7.90
CA GLY A 66 -2.34 5.78 -7.43
C GLY A 66 -0.95 6.16 -7.90
N GLN A 67 -0.28 7.03 -7.14
CA GLN A 67 0.97 7.66 -7.55
C GLN A 67 2.21 6.87 -7.15
N TRP A 68 3.21 6.88 -8.05
CA TRP A 68 4.55 6.38 -7.76
C TRP A 68 5.52 7.56 -7.59
N PHE A 69 5.88 7.84 -6.35
CA PHE A 69 6.69 9.00 -5.98
C PHE A 69 8.20 8.72 -5.90
N GLN A 70 8.65 7.46 -6.02
CA GLN A 70 10.06 7.11 -5.82
C GLN A 70 10.97 7.49 -6.99
N VAL A 71 10.43 7.68 -8.19
CA VAL A 71 11.20 7.90 -9.42
C VAL A 71 10.73 9.13 -10.21
N GLY A 72 10.00 10.02 -9.57
CA GLY A 72 9.41 11.19 -10.22
C GLY A 72 7.88 11.09 -10.31
N LEU A 73 7.27 12.06 -10.96
CA LEU A 73 5.83 12.11 -11.22
C LEU A 73 5.44 11.01 -12.21
N ASP A 74 5.11 9.85 -11.71
CA ASP A 74 4.56 8.77 -12.54
C ASP A 74 3.39 8.11 -11.82
N THR A 75 2.36 7.74 -12.56
CA THR A 75 1.24 6.97 -12.06
C THR A 75 1.54 5.49 -12.22
N TYR A 76 1.15 4.67 -11.25
CA TYR A 76 1.27 3.24 -11.42
C TYR A 76 0.41 2.72 -12.59
N TRP A 77 -0.79 3.26 -12.74
CA TRP A 77 -1.77 2.81 -13.73
C TRP A 77 -2.06 3.89 -14.76
N LYS A 78 -2.48 3.46 -15.96
CA LYS A 78 -3.08 4.36 -16.96
C LYS A 78 -4.33 4.99 -16.34
N GLU A 79 -4.48 6.30 -16.51
CA GLU A 79 -5.54 7.08 -15.87
C GLU A 79 -6.94 6.52 -16.17
N LYS A 80 -7.22 6.16 -17.42
CA LYS A 80 -8.51 5.57 -17.82
C LYS A 80 -8.88 4.30 -17.02
N TYR A 81 -7.88 3.48 -16.67
CA TYR A 81 -8.11 2.27 -15.88
C TYR A 81 -8.25 2.58 -14.39
N LEU A 82 -7.47 3.54 -13.90
CA LEU A 82 -7.60 4.03 -12.53
C LEU A 82 -9.01 4.59 -12.29
N GLU A 83 -9.50 5.45 -13.18
CA GLU A 83 -10.84 6.03 -13.10
C GLU A 83 -11.93 4.96 -13.07
N SER A 84 -11.90 4.02 -14.03
CA SER A 84 -12.87 2.93 -14.10
C SER A 84 -12.85 2.06 -12.85
N TYR A 85 -11.66 1.75 -12.31
CA TYR A 85 -11.49 0.99 -11.09
C TYR A 85 -12.05 1.74 -9.88
N LEU A 86 -11.68 3.02 -9.71
CA LEU A 86 -12.15 3.82 -8.57
C LEU A 86 -13.68 3.97 -8.59
N GLY A 87 -14.30 4.08 -9.76
CA GLY A 87 -15.75 4.09 -9.90
C GLY A 87 -16.41 2.81 -9.38
N VAL A 88 -15.82 1.64 -9.69
CA VAL A 88 -16.30 0.36 -9.14
C VAL A 88 -16.11 0.31 -7.62
N ILE A 89 -14.92 0.69 -7.13
CA ILE A 89 -14.63 0.61 -5.70
C ILE A 89 -15.49 1.58 -4.89
N ALA A 90 -15.65 2.82 -5.33
CA ALA A 90 -16.49 3.81 -4.64
C ALA A 90 -17.94 3.33 -4.48
N LYS A 91 -18.50 2.68 -5.50
CA LYS A 91 -19.86 2.14 -5.48
C LYS A 91 -20.05 0.99 -4.47
N TYR A 92 -18.99 0.22 -4.18
CA TYR A 92 -19.07 -0.98 -3.34
C TYR A 92 -18.08 -0.96 -2.17
N GLN A 93 -17.58 0.21 -1.77
CA GLN A 93 -16.53 0.34 -0.76
C GLN A 93 -16.88 -0.32 0.58
N ASP A 94 -18.16 -0.32 0.97
CA ASP A 94 -18.63 -0.98 2.20
C ASP A 94 -18.36 -2.48 2.21
N SER A 95 -18.21 -3.10 1.04
CA SER A 95 -17.87 -4.51 0.92
C SER A 95 -16.35 -4.76 0.87
N VAL A 96 -15.53 -3.72 0.70
CA VAL A 96 -14.07 -3.81 0.62
C VAL A 96 -13.47 -3.57 2.01
N SER A 97 -12.76 -4.56 2.56
CA SER A 97 -12.05 -4.41 3.83
C SER A 97 -10.78 -3.58 3.65
N MET A 98 -9.99 -3.91 2.65
CA MET A 98 -8.76 -3.20 2.28
C MET A 98 -8.20 -3.75 0.98
N ILE A 99 -7.24 -3.01 0.42
CA ILE A 99 -6.43 -3.43 -0.73
C ILE A 99 -5.07 -3.92 -0.22
N LEU A 100 -4.67 -5.11 -0.68
CA LEU A 100 -3.33 -5.68 -0.46
C LEU A 100 -2.55 -5.59 -1.75
N ALA A 101 -1.39 -4.92 -1.70
CA ALA A 101 -0.54 -4.71 -2.86
C ALA A 101 0.94 -4.96 -2.54
N ALA A 102 1.79 -4.82 -3.57
CA ALA A 102 3.24 -4.99 -3.47
C ALA A 102 3.96 -3.96 -4.36
N HIS A 103 4.87 -4.38 -5.23
CA HIS A 103 5.55 -3.64 -6.30
C HIS A 103 6.57 -2.59 -5.84
N ALA A 104 6.23 -1.74 -4.87
CA ALA A 104 7.13 -0.68 -4.39
C ALA A 104 8.34 -1.21 -3.57
N HIS A 105 8.31 -2.45 -3.14
CA HIS A 105 9.25 -3.19 -2.31
C HIS A 105 9.26 -2.82 -0.81
N PRO A 106 9.31 -1.55 -0.35
CA PRO A 106 9.10 -1.27 1.07
C PRO A 106 7.67 -1.58 1.50
N GLY A 107 7.50 -1.95 2.77
CA GLY A 107 6.17 -1.98 3.38
C GLY A 107 5.56 -0.58 3.41
N GLU A 108 4.25 -0.44 3.19
CA GLU A 108 3.58 0.87 3.23
C GLU A 108 2.09 0.74 3.55
N VAL A 109 1.55 1.74 4.20
CA VAL A 109 0.10 1.86 4.45
C VAL A 109 -0.38 3.20 3.92
N ARG A 110 -1.43 3.18 3.11
CA ARG A 110 -2.03 4.36 2.48
C ARG A 110 -3.54 4.41 2.67
N ALA A 111 -4.08 5.62 2.72
CA ALA A 111 -5.52 5.89 2.57
C ALA A 111 -5.69 7.09 1.62
N PRO A 112 -5.41 6.90 0.31
CA PRO A 112 -5.43 8.01 -0.63
C PRO A 112 -6.85 8.56 -0.79
N LYS A 113 -6.94 9.86 -1.06
CA LYS A 113 -8.17 10.54 -1.46
C LYS A 113 -8.32 10.49 -2.97
N SER A 114 -9.55 10.48 -3.43
CA SER A 114 -9.89 10.65 -4.83
C SER A 114 -10.52 12.04 -5.05
N THR A 115 -10.11 12.74 -6.09
CA THR A 115 -10.72 13.99 -6.50
C THR A 115 -12.08 13.76 -7.14
N ARG A 116 -12.26 12.60 -7.78
CA ARG A 116 -13.50 12.21 -8.49
C ARG A 116 -14.52 11.53 -7.56
N TYR A 117 -14.05 10.84 -6.52
CA TYR A 117 -14.87 10.11 -5.55
C TYR A 117 -14.44 10.52 -4.13
N PRO A 118 -14.78 11.74 -3.67
CA PRO A 118 -14.29 12.29 -2.40
C PRO A 118 -14.75 11.49 -1.17
N GLU A 119 -15.81 10.69 -1.30
CA GLU A 119 -16.32 9.80 -0.25
C GLU A 119 -15.56 8.47 -0.18
N LEU A 120 -14.64 8.20 -1.10
CA LEU A 120 -13.91 6.94 -1.14
C LEU A 120 -12.98 6.79 0.07
N ASP A 121 -13.19 5.73 0.84
CA ASP A 121 -12.59 5.52 2.17
C ASP A 121 -11.93 4.14 2.29
N VAL A 122 -11.23 3.70 1.25
CA VAL A 122 -10.56 2.39 1.19
C VAL A 122 -9.07 2.54 1.47
N THR A 123 -8.54 1.63 2.27
CA THR A 123 -7.13 1.60 2.66
C THR A 123 -6.32 0.64 1.81
N ILE A 124 -5.04 0.96 1.61
CA ILE A 124 -4.08 0.12 0.88
C ILE A 124 -2.95 -0.25 1.85
N MET A 125 -2.62 -1.53 1.92
CA MET A 125 -1.41 -2.01 2.55
C MET A 125 -0.52 -2.67 1.51
N MET A 126 0.72 -2.20 1.39
CA MET A 126 1.75 -2.83 0.58
C MET A 126 2.65 -3.68 1.47
N THR A 127 2.88 -4.92 1.03
CA THR A 127 3.76 -5.85 1.74
C THR A 127 5.23 -5.57 1.43
N PRO A 128 6.14 -5.71 2.39
CA PRO A 128 7.57 -5.72 2.10
C PRO A 128 7.96 -6.79 1.09
N SER A 129 9.00 -6.53 0.33
CA SER A 129 9.57 -7.49 -0.61
C SER A 129 10.52 -8.47 0.10
N ILE A 130 10.55 -9.71 -0.35
CA ILE A 130 11.61 -10.67 0.00
C ILE A 130 12.92 -10.39 -0.74
N SER A 131 12.91 -9.47 -1.71
CA SER A 131 14.12 -9.03 -2.42
C SER A 131 14.82 -7.88 -1.68
N PRO A 132 16.13 -7.96 -1.44
CA PRO A 132 16.90 -6.89 -0.79
C PRO A 132 17.24 -5.73 -1.72
N LEU A 133 16.62 -5.65 -2.89
CA LEU A 133 16.89 -4.59 -3.88
C LEU A 133 16.63 -3.21 -3.27
N GLY A 134 17.54 -2.26 -3.51
CA GLY A 134 17.41 -0.89 -3.01
C GLY A 134 17.76 -0.73 -1.53
N LEU A 135 18.63 -1.59 -0.99
CA LEU A 135 19.06 -1.60 0.42
C LEU A 135 17.92 -1.93 1.41
N LEU A 136 16.92 -2.66 0.96
CA LEU A 136 15.82 -3.10 1.81
C LEU A 136 16.18 -4.37 2.57
N GLN A 137 15.60 -4.52 3.75
CA GLN A 137 15.62 -5.81 4.43
C GLN A 137 14.53 -6.71 3.84
N PRO A 138 14.85 -7.96 3.47
CA PRO A 138 13.83 -8.92 3.01
C PRO A 138 12.73 -9.08 4.05
N GLY A 139 11.47 -9.01 3.61
CA GLY A 139 10.37 -9.04 4.56
C GLY A 139 9.07 -9.62 3.99
N TYR A 140 8.11 -9.81 4.88
CA TYR A 140 6.75 -10.24 4.56
C TYR A 140 5.76 -9.69 5.59
N SER A 141 4.48 -9.74 5.24
CA SER A 141 3.40 -9.32 6.13
C SER A 141 2.69 -10.51 6.75
N ILE A 142 2.31 -10.38 8.00
CA ILE A 142 1.34 -11.25 8.69
C ILE A 142 0.11 -10.40 8.95
N LEU A 143 -1.06 -10.87 8.53
CA LEU A 143 -2.35 -10.19 8.76
C LEU A 143 -3.26 -11.09 9.59
N ASP A 144 -3.78 -10.53 10.66
CA ASP A 144 -4.78 -11.16 11.49
C ASP A 144 -6.13 -10.48 11.28
N PHE A 145 -7.13 -11.24 10.82
CA PHE A 145 -8.48 -10.76 10.62
C PHE A 145 -9.38 -11.22 11.76
N PRO A 146 -10.01 -10.28 12.48
CA PRO A 146 -10.96 -10.64 13.55
C PRO A 146 -12.19 -11.34 12.96
N VAL A 147 -12.64 -12.39 13.64
CA VAL A 147 -13.88 -13.07 13.28
C VAL A 147 -15.12 -12.26 13.68
N GLN A 148 -14.96 -11.37 14.65
CA GLN A 148 -16.05 -10.54 15.17
C GLN A 148 -16.23 -9.31 14.27
N ALA A 149 -17.49 -9.04 13.90
CA ALA A 149 -17.84 -7.85 13.12
C ALA A 149 -17.53 -6.56 13.89
N GLY A 150 -17.09 -5.53 13.16
CA GLY A 150 -16.77 -4.22 13.71
C GLY A 150 -15.35 -4.06 14.26
N LEU A 151 -14.56 -5.13 14.31
CA LEU A 151 -13.14 -5.04 14.61
C LEU A 151 -12.30 -4.86 13.34
N TYR A 152 -11.22 -4.11 13.46
CA TYR A 152 -10.28 -3.88 12.38
C TYR A 152 -9.20 -4.98 12.35
N PRO A 153 -8.65 -5.30 11.16
CA PRO A 153 -7.52 -6.22 11.06
C PRO A 153 -6.28 -5.65 11.75
N THR A 154 -5.39 -6.54 12.19
CA THR A 154 -4.05 -6.18 12.65
C THR A 154 -3.01 -6.73 11.69
N ALA A 155 -1.89 -6.05 11.57
CA ALA A 155 -0.82 -6.47 10.69
C ALA A 155 0.55 -6.21 11.27
N TYR A 156 1.47 -7.12 10.95
CA TYR A 156 2.87 -7.07 11.32
C TYR A 156 3.71 -7.17 10.06
N TRP A 157 4.74 -6.32 9.94
CA TRP A 157 5.82 -6.53 8.99
C TRP A 157 6.95 -7.25 9.71
N ARG A 158 7.44 -8.32 9.09
CA ARG A 158 8.55 -9.10 9.63
C ARG A 158 9.71 -9.09 8.64
N TYR A 159 10.87 -8.70 9.10
CA TYR A 159 12.06 -8.48 8.29
C TYR A 159 13.21 -9.35 8.74
N LEU A 160 13.90 -9.99 7.77
CA LEU A 160 15.19 -10.63 7.98
C LEU A 160 16.26 -9.54 8.08
N GLN A 161 17.02 -9.54 9.17
CA GLN A 161 18.13 -8.58 9.35
C GLN A 161 19.38 -9.10 8.64
N LEU A 162 19.64 -8.63 7.43
CA LEU A 162 20.75 -9.10 6.59
C LEU A 162 22.13 -8.85 7.23
N HIS A 163 22.30 -7.76 7.98
CA HIS A 163 23.57 -7.48 8.65
C HIS A 163 23.92 -8.56 9.67
N ASP A 164 22.96 -9.07 10.43
CA ASP A 164 23.17 -10.14 11.41
C ASP A 164 23.54 -11.45 10.70
N TYR A 165 22.90 -11.73 9.58
CA TYR A 165 23.26 -12.89 8.77
C TYR A 165 24.68 -12.81 8.20
N ILE A 166 25.11 -11.64 7.73
CA ILE A 166 26.45 -11.45 7.16
C ILE A 166 27.53 -11.52 8.25
N ILE A 167 27.30 -10.89 9.42
CA ILE A 167 28.30 -10.78 10.48
C ILE A 167 28.33 -12.04 11.35
N TYR A 168 27.16 -12.52 11.76
CA TYR A 168 27.04 -13.60 12.74
C TYR A 168 26.66 -14.94 12.12
N GLN A 169 26.32 -14.98 10.84
CA GLN A 169 25.81 -16.16 10.11
C GLN A 169 24.54 -16.78 10.72
N TRP A 170 23.80 -16.01 11.52
CA TRP A 170 22.52 -16.39 12.11
C TRP A 170 21.40 -15.52 11.58
N PRO A 171 20.30 -16.09 11.08
CA PRO A 171 19.15 -15.29 10.67
C PRO A 171 18.46 -14.71 11.90
N SER A 172 18.47 -13.40 12.03
CA SER A 172 17.61 -12.69 12.98
C SER A 172 16.45 -12.02 12.27
N PHE A 173 15.34 -11.85 12.97
CA PHE A 173 14.14 -11.21 12.45
C PHE A 173 13.71 -10.07 13.37
N SER A 174 13.43 -8.92 12.80
CA SER A 174 12.67 -7.87 13.48
C SER A 174 11.19 -8.00 13.11
N THR A 175 10.32 -7.64 14.05
CA THR A 175 8.87 -7.59 13.85
C THR A 175 8.38 -6.19 14.17
N LEU A 176 7.69 -5.56 13.23
CA LEU A 176 7.08 -4.26 13.38
C LEU A 176 5.57 -4.44 13.46
N ASP A 177 4.99 -4.12 14.61
CA ASP A 177 3.55 -3.95 14.75
C ASP A 177 3.15 -2.62 14.10
N ILE A 178 2.41 -2.68 13.01
CA ILE A 178 2.08 -1.52 12.20
C ILE A 178 1.19 -0.54 12.98
N GLN A 179 0.19 -1.07 13.70
CA GLN A 179 -0.74 -0.26 14.45
C GLN A 179 -0.07 0.45 15.61
N GLN A 180 0.72 -0.28 16.38
CA GLN A 180 1.42 0.28 17.53
C GLN A 180 2.53 1.25 17.10
N SER A 181 3.32 0.89 16.10
CA SER A 181 4.47 1.69 15.67
C SER A 181 4.07 3.02 15.05
N PHE A 182 2.93 3.06 14.35
CA PHE A 182 2.48 4.26 13.64
C PHE A 182 1.24 4.90 14.27
N ASN A 183 0.73 4.32 15.35
CA ASN A 183 -0.50 4.76 16.04
C ASN A 183 -1.68 4.89 15.06
N ILE A 184 -1.92 3.85 14.26
CA ILE A 184 -2.99 3.78 13.28
C ILE A 184 -3.96 2.65 13.57
N THR A 185 -5.16 2.74 13.01
CA THR A 185 -6.11 1.63 12.93
C THR A 185 -6.15 1.14 11.47
N LEU A 186 -5.60 -0.05 11.21
CA LEU A 186 -5.56 -0.61 9.86
C LEU A 186 -6.99 -0.89 9.37
N GLY A 187 -7.28 -0.51 8.11
CA GLY A 187 -8.63 -0.58 7.56
C GLY A 187 -9.53 0.63 7.93
N ASN A 188 -9.01 1.58 8.72
CA ASN A 188 -9.68 2.85 9.02
C ASN A 188 -8.97 3.99 8.28
N ALA A 189 -9.55 4.44 7.17
CA ALA A 189 -8.93 5.46 6.33
C ALA A 189 -8.72 6.80 7.04
N PRO A 190 -9.65 7.35 7.85
CA PRO A 190 -9.40 8.55 8.65
C PRO A 190 -8.18 8.44 9.56
N SER A 191 -7.99 7.29 10.24
CA SER A 191 -6.83 7.05 11.11
C SER A 191 -5.52 7.08 10.32
N ILE A 192 -5.48 6.41 9.16
CA ILE A 192 -4.30 6.38 8.30
C ILE A 192 -4.01 7.76 7.71
N ARG A 193 -5.04 8.50 7.27
CA ARG A 193 -4.86 9.88 6.77
C ARG A 193 -4.32 10.84 7.82
N ALA A 194 -4.79 10.73 9.06
CA ALA A 194 -4.24 11.53 10.17
C ALA A 194 -2.75 11.24 10.38
N PHE A 195 -2.34 9.98 10.30
CA PHE A 195 -0.93 9.60 10.34
C PHE A 195 -0.17 10.17 9.13
N GLN A 196 -0.65 9.98 7.89
CA GLN A 196 -0.01 10.50 6.68
C GLN A 196 0.19 12.01 6.76
N SER A 197 -0.85 12.77 7.12
CA SER A 197 -0.76 14.22 7.28
C SER A 197 0.25 14.64 8.36
N SER A 198 0.40 13.84 9.43
CA SER A 198 1.41 14.12 10.45
C SER A 198 2.84 13.97 9.94
N LEU A 199 3.06 13.19 8.89
CA LEU A 199 4.39 13.05 8.29
C LEU A 199 4.83 14.29 7.49
N LYS A 200 3.90 15.16 7.06
CA LYS A 200 4.24 16.36 6.25
C LYS A 200 5.12 17.35 7.02
N ASN A 201 4.86 17.53 8.31
CA ASN A 201 5.43 18.58 9.13
C ASN A 201 6.38 18.08 10.22
N ASP A 202 6.59 16.78 10.32
CA ASP A 202 7.44 16.12 11.32
C ASP A 202 8.49 15.27 10.61
N THR A 203 9.68 15.84 10.43
CA THR A 203 10.79 15.18 9.74
C THR A 203 11.33 13.98 10.51
N ASP A 204 11.30 14.01 11.84
CA ASP A 204 11.76 12.88 12.66
C ASP A 204 10.79 11.70 12.51
N LYS A 205 9.50 11.97 12.57
CA LYS A 205 8.46 10.95 12.36
C LYS A 205 8.49 10.40 10.94
N TYR A 206 8.65 11.27 9.94
CA TYR A 206 8.81 10.87 8.55
C TYR A 206 10.03 9.96 8.36
N THR A 207 11.16 10.34 8.92
CA THR A 207 12.41 9.57 8.86
C THR A 207 12.25 8.21 9.54
N HIS A 208 11.64 8.20 10.75
CA HIS A 208 11.35 6.95 11.45
C HIS A 208 10.48 6.02 10.59
N TYR A 209 9.41 6.56 9.99
CA TYR A 209 8.54 5.80 9.10
C TYR A 209 9.28 5.23 7.89
N LEU A 210 10.14 6.02 7.22
CA LEU A 210 10.92 5.56 6.07
C LEU A 210 11.82 4.37 6.41
N PHE A 211 12.54 4.45 7.53
CA PHE A 211 13.45 3.37 7.93
C PHE A 211 12.69 2.13 8.40
N ALA A 212 11.63 2.32 9.17
CA ALA A 212 10.79 1.24 9.66
C ALA A 212 10.17 0.42 8.51
N LYS A 213 9.63 1.11 7.50
CA LYS A 213 9.04 0.44 6.31
C LYS A 213 10.07 -0.26 5.42
N MET A 214 11.35 0.11 5.52
CA MET A 214 12.47 -0.56 4.85
C MET A 214 13.03 -1.74 5.68
N GLY A 215 12.54 -1.95 6.88
CA GLY A 215 12.91 -3.06 7.76
C GLY A 215 14.09 -2.82 8.67
N TYR A 216 14.53 -1.58 8.82
CA TYR A 216 15.64 -1.27 9.74
C TYR A 216 15.17 -1.21 11.19
N ALA A 217 15.93 -1.84 12.08
CA ALA A 217 15.68 -1.80 13.52
C ALA A 217 15.93 -0.38 14.11
N ASP A 218 15.19 -0.02 15.16
CA ASP A 218 15.23 1.31 15.78
C ASP A 218 16.63 1.84 16.13
N TRP A 219 17.55 0.97 16.51
CA TRP A 219 18.91 1.37 16.84
C TRP A 219 19.72 1.83 15.61
N LEU A 220 19.51 1.18 14.45
CA LEU A 220 20.08 1.62 13.17
C LEU A 220 19.48 2.94 12.70
N ILE A 221 18.21 3.15 12.96
CA ILE A 221 17.52 4.41 12.67
C ILE A 221 18.21 5.56 13.41
N LYS A 222 18.50 5.39 14.70
CA LYS A 222 19.20 6.41 15.51
C LYS A 222 20.62 6.71 15.02
N ILE A 223 21.36 5.70 14.56
CA ILE A 223 22.70 5.90 13.96
C ILE A 223 22.59 6.55 12.59
N ALA A 224 21.64 6.13 11.77
CA ALA A 224 21.42 6.64 10.43
C ALA A 224 20.89 8.09 10.42
N GLN A 225 20.09 8.48 11.40
CA GLN A 225 19.61 9.88 11.57
C GLN A 225 20.75 10.90 11.61
N GLY A 226 21.94 10.50 12.10
CA GLY A 226 23.11 11.39 12.12
C GLY A 226 23.89 11.48 10.80
N LEU A 227 23.93 10.44 9.99
CA LEU A 227 24.87 10.34 8.86
C LEU A 227 24.20 10.18 7.48
N ILE A 228 23.17 9.33 7.38
CA ILE A 228 22.56 8.95 6.09
C ILE A 228 21.39 9.88 5.73
N VAL A 229 20.65 10.38 6.71
CA VAL A 229 19.50 11.28 6.47
C VAL A 229 19.95 12.60 5.85
N LYS A 230 21.10 13.13 6.25
CA LYS A 230 21.64 14.34 5.61
C LYS A 230 22.04 14.07 4.14
N ALA A 231 22.59 12.90 3.84
CA ALA A 231 22.97 12.55 2.46
C ALA A 231 21.75 12.20 1.58
N TRP A 232 20.70 11.61 2.15
CA TRP A 232 19.48 11.23 1.42
C TRP A 232 18.48 12.37 1.31
N ALA A 233 18.38 13.26 2.32
CA ALA A 233 17.60 14.49 2.23
C ALA A 233 18.15 15.46 1.16
N TYR A 234 19.45 15.35 0.82
CA TYR A 234 20.05 16.06 -0.33
C TYR A 234 19.76 15.39 -1.68
N SER A 235 19.38 14.13 -1.73
CA SER A 235 18.92 13.52 -2.97
C SER A 235 17.41 13.78 -3.09
N LYS A 236 17.01 14.51 -4.14
CA LYS A 236 15.60 14.78 -4.51
C LYS A 236 14.70 13.52 -4.63
N VAL A 237 15.23 12.32 -4.39
CA VAL A 237 14.57 11.03 -4.50
C VAL A 237 13.61 10.77 -3.32
N PHE A 238 13.78 11.47 -2.19
CA PHE A 238 12.93 11.31 -1.00
C PHE A 238 12.47 12.66 -0.44
N ASP A 239 12.04 13.56 -1.33
CA ASP A 239 11.38 14.78 -0.88
C ASP A 239 10.14 14.42 -0.05
N GLN A 240 10.15 14.83 1.22
CA GLN A 240 9.12 14.50 2.21
C GLN A 240 7.72 14.89 1.74
N LYS A 241 7.60 16.08 1.15
CA LYS A 241 6.32 16.59 0.65
C LYS A 241 5.80 15.75 -0.50
N SER A 242 6.64 15.51 -1.52
CA SER A 242 6.29 14.66 -2.68
C SER A 242 5.88 13.26 -2.26
N PHE A 243 6.61 12.68 -1.30
CA PHE A 243 6.31 11.36 -0.77
C PHE A 243 4.92 11.32 -0.12
N VAL A 244 4.64 12.24 0.79
CA VAL A 244 3.36 12.26 1.52
C VAL A 244 2.21 12.58 0.58
N CYS A 245 2.38 13.56 -0.33
CA CYS A 245 1.36 13.87 -1.34
C CYS A 245 1.04 12.67 -2.24
N GLY A 246 2.05 11.85 -2.58
CA GLY A 246 1.86 10.61 -3.34
C GLY A 246 1.10 9.53 -2.57
N MET A 247 1.27 9.46 -1.25
CA MET A 247 0.49 8.54 -0.40
C MET A 247 -0.96 8.98 -0.24
N GLU A 248 -1.23 10.29 -0.27
CA GLU A 248 -2.52 10.88 0.03
C GLU A 248 -3.46 10.97 -1.17
N ASN A 249 -2.98 10.73 -2.40
CA ASN A 249 -3.78 10.98 -3.61
C ASN A 249 -3.73 9.81 -4.60
N TYR A 250 -4.89 9.47 -5.16
CA TYR A 250 -4.98 8.52 -6.27
C TYR A 250 -4.62 9.16 -7.60
N GLU A 251 -5.19 10.35 -7.88
CA GLU A 251 -5.07 11.04 -9.15
C GLU A 251 -3.93 12.06 -9.15
N ILE A 252 -3.42 12.37 -10.35
CA ILE A 252 -2.31 13.32 -10.54
C ILE A 252 -2.71 14.74 -10.13
N GLU A 253 -3.95 15.14 -10.36
CA GLU A 253 -4.46 16.45 -9.99
C GLU A 253 -4.44 16.67 -8.48
N GLY A 254 -4.89 15.68 -7.72
CA GLY A 254 -4.84 15.72 -6.25
C GLY A 254 -3.41 15.79 -5.74
N TYR A 255 -2.49 15.03 -6.34
CA TYR A 255 -1.07 15.08 -6.02
C TYR A 255 -0.46 16.46 -6.30
N GLN A 256 -0.74 17.04 -7.47
CA GLN A 256 -0.24 18.38 -7.84
C GLN A 256 -0.79 19.48 -6.93
N ALA A 257 -2.08 19.41 -6.59
CA ALA A 257 -2.69 20.33 -5.64
C ALA A 257 -2.03 20.24 -4.26
N CYS A 258 -1.76 19.04 -3.76
CA CYS A 258 -1.06 18.81 -2.50
C CYS A 258 0.37 19.38 -2.50
N LEU A 259 1.08 19.33 -3.64
CA LEU A 259 2.41 19.93 -3.77
C LEU A 259 2.38 21.47 -3.78
N ALA A 260 1.27 22.07 -4.19
CA ALA A 260 1.11 23.51 -4.24
C ALA A 260 0.77 24.15 -2.88
N GLU A 261 0.22 23.37 -1.95
CA GLU A 261 -0.03 23.78 -0.54
C GLU A 261 1.28 24.03 0.23
#